data_8a2084dd8c20e88540bf368d2fd17a1b
#
_entry.id   8a2084dd8c20e88540bf368d2fd17a1b
#
_cell.length_a   1.000
_cell.length_b   1.000
_cell.length_c   1.000
_cell.angle_alpha   90.00
_cell.angle_beta   90.00
_cell.angle_gamma   90.00
#
_symmetry.space_group_name_H-M   'P 1'
#
loop_
_entity.id
_entity.type
_entity.pdbx_description
1 polymer ?
#
loop_
_entity_poly.entity_id
_entity_poly.type
_entity_poly.pdbx_seq_one_letter_code
_entity_poly.pdbx_strand_id
1 'polypeptide(L)'
;KLGFKNKSDIEKFGIENFCKECNKETDSNIDEVKKVTEMMGQFIDCTNPYITCTNDYIESEWWLIKNIFDKGLIYHGNKVLPYCPRCGTELSQNEVSQGYQQDSVNTVIVPLKLVDEDCYLLVWTTTPWTLIDNVATCVNPEYDYIKASSKGYNFIVGKTLADKVLGDDYEVLETYKGVDLVGKKYEQLMPFTKVEGKAFEVLADSYVTAEDGTGIVHIAPAYGEDDSRVAKANGISFSQSVNKDGCYTVGPWEGRVVTDSELELDIIKYLKENDKLFKKQKITHDYPHCWRCKKPLIYYAKPA
;
A
#
# COMPACT_ATOMS: atom_id res chain seq x y z
N LYS A 1 3.04 -12.48 -31.15
CA LYS A 1 2.65 -13.55 -32.10
C LYS A 1 1.24 -14.09 -31.85
N LEU A 2 0.82 -14.32 -30.59
CA LEU A 2 -0.49 -14.88 -30.22
C LEU A 2 -1.63 -13.84 -30.18
N GLY A 3 -1.34 -12.55 -30.35
CA GLY A 3 -2.33 -11.47 -30.39
C GLY A 3 -2.98 -11.12 -29.05
N PHE A 4 -2.47 -11.60 -27.93
CA PHE A 4 -2.97 -11.30 -26.60
C PHE A 4 -2.77 -9.83 -26.25
N LYS A 5 -3.79 -9.25 -25.59
CA LYS A 5 -3.78 -7.83 -25.16
C LYS A 5 -3.59 -7.66 -23.67
N ASN A 6 -3.92 -8.69 -22.88
CA ASN A 6 -3.84 -8.65 -21.43
C ASN A 6 -3.64 -10.06 -20.85
N LYS A 7 -3.42 -10.12 -19.53
CA LYS A 7 -3.19 -11.38 -18.80
C LYS A 7 -4.38 -12.33 -18.83
N SER A 8 -5.60 -11.80 -18.86
CA SER A 8 -6.82 -12.61 -18.96
C SER A 8 -6.90 -13.42 -20.27
N ASP A 9 -6.30 -12.92 -21.36
CA ASP A 9 -6.26 -13.65 -22.63
C ASP A 9 -5.34 -14.89 -22.51
N ILE A 10 -4.25 -14.79 -21.72
CA ILE A 10 -3.35 -15.90 -21.42
C ILE A 10 -4.08 -16.96 -20.58
N GLU A 11 -4.83 -16.53 -19.57
CA GLU A 11 -5.60 -17.41 -18.69
C GLU A 11 -6.66 -18.20 -19.49
N LYS A 12 -7.35 -17.54 -20.44
CA LYS A 12 -8.32 -18.18 -21.34
C LYS A 12 -7.68 -19.16 -22.33
N PHE A 13 -6.48 -18.83 -22.83
CA PHE A 13 -5.72 -19.72 -23.73
C PHE A 13 -5.22 -20.97 -22.98
N GLY A 14 -5.05 -20.87 -21.68
CA GLY A 14 -4.52 -21.90 -20.80
C GLY A 14 -3.01 -21.72 -20.56
N ILE A 15 -2.63 -21.71 -19.29
CA ILE A 15 -1.24 -21.46 -18.87
C ILE A 15 -0.30 -22.52 -19.44
N GLU A 16 -0.70 -23.80 -19.46
CA GLU A 16 0.10 -24.90 -20.04
C GLU A 16 0.40 -24.67 -21.52
N ASN A 17 -0.61 -24.30 -22.30
CA ASN A 17 -0.44 -24.02 -23.73
C ASN A 17 0.46 -22.82 -23.95
N PHE A 18 0.30 -21.77 -23.13
CA PHE A 18 1.17 -20.60 -23.19
C PHE A 18 2.62 -20.93 -22.87
N CYS A 19 2.87 -21.74 -21.83
CA CYS A 19 4.23 -22.19 -21.48
C CYS A 19 4.86 -23.02 -22.58
N LYS A 20 4.10 -23.92 -23.23
CA LYS A 20 4.59 -24.71 -24.38
C LYS A 20 5.02 -23.81 -25.55
N GLU A 21 4.26 -22.77 -25.87
CA GLU A 21 4.63 -21.82 -26.92
C GLU A 21 5.85 -20.95 -26.51
N CYS A 22 5.97 -20.58 -25.24
CA CYS A 22 7.16 -19.87 -24.73
C CYS A 22 8.42 -20.73 -24.84
N ASN A 23 8.35 -21.99 -24.42
CA ASN A 23 9.49 -22.92 -24.50
C ASN A 23 9.92 -23.12 -25.94
N LYS A 24 8.95 -23.39 -26.85
CA LYS A 24 9.23 -23.52 -28.28
C LYS A 24 9.94 -22.30 -28.89
N GLU A 25 9.52 -21.09 -28.51
CA GLU A 25 10.16 -19.85 -28.95
C GLU A 25 11.58 -19.74 -28.39
N THR A 26 11.78 -20.08 -27.10
CA THR A 26 13.10 -20.07 -26.46
C THR A 26 14.03 -21.06 -27.12
N ASP A 27 13.61 -22.31 -27.32
CA ASP A 27 14.39 -23.37 -27.93
C ASP A 27 14.83 -22.99 -29.36
N SER A 28 13.94 -22.38 -30.15
CA SER A 28 14.22 -21.94 -31.50
C SER A 28 15.30 -20.85 -31.59
N ASN A 29 15.47 -20.05 -30.53
CA ASN A 29 16.42 -18.96 -30.48
C ASN A 29 17.81 -19.38 -29.92
N ILE A 30 17.92 -20.50 -29.22
CA ILE A 30 19.17 -20.93 -28.57
C ILE A 30 20.28 -21.13 -29.61
N ASP A 31 20.00 -21.79 -30.72
CA ASP A 31 20.99 -22.05 -31.77
C ASP A 31 21.41 -20.76 -32.50
N GLU A 32 20.50 -19.80 -32.64
CA GLU A 32 20.86 -18.50 -33.23
C GLU A 32 21.75 -17.70 -32.27
N VAL A 33 21.48 -17.70 -31.00
CA VAL A 33 22.32 -17.03 -29.98
C VAL A 33 23.69 -17.65 -29.91
N LYS A 34 23.83 -18.98 -29.99
CA LYS A 34 25.12 -19.66 -30.07
C LYS A 34 25.93 -19.19 -31.27
N LYS A 35 25.33 -19.19 -32.46
CA LYS A 35 26.00 -18.71 -33.70
C LYS A 35 26.47 -17.26 -33.59
N VAL A 36 25.62 -16.38 -33.05
CA VAL A 36 25.98 -14.97 -32.85
C VAL A 36 27.14 -14.85 -31.86
N THR A 37 27.13 -15.60 -30.76
CA THR A 37 28.19 -15.62 -29.75
C THR A 37 29.54 -16.03 -30.37
N GLU A 38 29.55 -17.08 -31.19
CA GLU A 38 30.72 -17.54 -31.92
C GLU A 38 31.22 -16.50 -32.95
N MET A 39 30.27 -15.90 -33.70
CA MET A 39 30.60 -14.85 -34.68
C MET A 39 31.21 -13.59 -34.03
N MET A 40 30.83 -13.27 -32.81
CA MET A 40 31.39 -12.17 -32.02
C MET A 40 32.78 -12.47 -31.46
N GLY A 41 33.32 -13.68 -31.68
CA GLY A 41 34.60 -14.10 -31.18
C GLY A 41 34.68 -14.27 -29.66
N GLN A 42 33.55 -14.49 -28.99
CA GLN A 42 33.52 -14.74 -27.55
C GLN A 42 33.99 -16.17 -27.26
N PHE A 43 34.97 -16.29 -26.38
CA PHE A 43 35.48 -17.58 -25.91
C PHE A 43 34.61 -18.17 -24.83
N ILE A 44 33.40 -18.66 -25.19
CA ILE A 44 32.45 -19.29 -24.31
C ILE A 44 32.19 -20.71 -24.80
N ASP A 45 32.15 -21.68 -23.88
CA ASP A 45 31.75 -23.05 -24.21
C ASP A 45 30.23 -23.11 -24.47
N CYS A 46 29.86 -23.12 -25.73
CA CYS A 46 28.50 -23.27 -26.21
C CYS A 46 28.03 -24.73 -26.31
N THR A 47 28.88 -25.71 -25.99
CA THR A 47 28.52 -27.14 -26.06
C THR A 47 27.74 -27.58 -24.84
N ASN A 48 28.00 -26.95 -23.69
CA ASN A 48 27.28 -27.20 -22.43
C ASN A 48 26.72 -25.87 -21.85
N PRO A 49 25.70 -25.27 -22.47
CA PRO A 49 25.18 -23.99 -22.06
C PRO A 49 24.40 -24.08 -20.76
N TYR A 50 24.42 -23.00 -19.96
CA TYR A 50 23.66 -22.84 -18.76
C TYR A 50 22.20 -22.48 -19.12
N ILE A 51 21.29 -23.44 -19.02
CA ILE A 51 19.89 -23.30 -19.41
C ILE A 51 19.00 -23.47 -18.18
N THR A 52 18.36 -22.39 -17.74
CA THR A 52 17.59 -22.32 -16.50
C THR A 52 16.24 -23.06 -16.50
N CYS A 53 15.75 -23.46 -17.69
CA CYS A 53 14.50 -24.21 -17.82
C CYS A 53 14.71 -25.74 -17.91
N THR A 54 15.95 -26.23 -17.74
CA THR A 54 16.22 -27.68 -17.70
C THR A 54 15.89 -28.26 -16.33
N ASN A 55 15.52 -29.55 -16.31
CA ASN A 55 15.21 -30.24 -15.05
C ASN A 55 16.40 -30.26 -14.08
N ASP A 56 17.61 -30.43 -14.56
CA ASP A 56 18.83 -30.47 -13.73
C ASP A 56 19.04 -29.12 -12.99
N TYR A 57 18.78 -28.01 -13.71
CA TYR A 57 18.83 -26.68 -13.11
C TYR A 57 17.73 -26.51 -12.05
N ILE A 58 16.48 -26.84 -12.41
CA ILE A 58 15.31 -26.73 -11.54
C ILE A 58 15.48 -27.60 -10.28
N GLU A 59 16.01 -28.83 -10.40
CA GLU A 59 16.29 -29.70 -9.27
C GLU A 59 17.29 -29.08 -8.29
N SER A 60 18.37 -28.48 -8.83
CA SER A 60 19.38 -27.79 -8.02
C SER A 60 18.80 -26.57 -7.31
N GLU A 61 17.95 -25.79 -7.97
CA GLU A 61 17.26 -24.64 -7.38
C GLU A 61 16.31 -25.09 -6.25
N TRP A 62 15.52 -26.13 -6.48
CA TRP A 62 14.64 -26.70 -5.46
C TRP A 62 15.39 -27.24 -4.25
N TRP A 63 16.58 -27.84 -4.47
CA TRP A 63 17.43 -28.25 -3.37
C TRP A 63 17.88 -27.09 -2.51
N LEU A 64 18.26 -25.94 -3.11
CA LEU A 64 18.61 -24.72 -2.39
C LEU A 64 17.41 -24.17 -1.61
N ILE A 65 16.26 -24.05 -2.25
CA ILE A 65 15.02 -23.57 -1.63
C ILE A 65 14.64 -24.44 -0.44
N LYS A 66 14.71 -25.77 -0.60
CA LYS A 66 14.44 -26.72 0.49
C LYS A 66 15.38 -26.50 1.68
N ASN A 67 16.67 -26.33 1.46
CA ASN A 67 17.61 -26.07 2.54
C ASN A 67 17.31 -24.77 3.31
N ILE A 68 16.84 -23.73 2.62
CA ILE A 68 16.45 -22.47 3.23
C ILE A 68 15.13 -22.64 4.01
N PHE A 69 14.18 -23.39 3.45
CA PHE A 69 12.91 -23.71 4.10
C PHE A 69 13.12 -24.52 5.39
N ASP A 70 13.96 -25.55 5.35
CA ASP A 70 14.25 -26.41 6.52
C ASP A 70 14.92 -25.61 7.66
N LYS A 71 15.54 -24.48 7.35
CA LYS A 71 16.08 -23.54 8.36
C LYS A 71 15.04 -22.54 8.89
N GLY A 72 13.78 -22.61 8.44
CA GLY A 72 12.71 -21.71 8.86
C GLY A 72 12.86 -20.27 8.32
N LEU A 73 13.66 -20.08 7.28
CA LEU A 73 13.90 -18.75 6.68
C LEU A 73 12.91 -18.38 5.56
N ILE A 74 12.08 -19.34 5.14
CA ILE A 74 10.98 -19.13 4.20
C ILE A 74 9.66 -19.31 4.95
N TYR A 75 8.75 -18.36 4.82
CA TYR A 75 7.42 -18.40 5.43
C TYR A 75 6.39 -17.71 4.52
N HIS A 76 5.14 -18.08 4.66
CA HIS A 76 4.04 -17.39 4.00
C HIS A 76 3.73 -16.06 4.69
N GLY A 77 3.60 -15.00 3.91
CA GLY A 77 3.28 -13.66 4.41
C GLY A 77 2.64 -12.77 3.35
N ASN A 78 2.48 -11.51 3.69
CA ASN A 78 2.09 -10.48 2.73
C ASN A 78 3.23 -9.47 2.60
N LYS A 79 3.52 -9.07 1.36
CA LYS A 79 4.47 -7.99 1.07
C LYS A 79 3.76 -6.88 0.33
N VAL A 80 3.87 -5.66 0.85
CA VAL A 80 3.34 -4.47 0.18
C VAL A 80 4.33 -4.03 -0.88
N LEU A 81 3.85 -3.91 -2.11
CA LEU A 81 4.66 -3.54 -3.28
C LEU A 81 3.91 -2.53 -4.14
N PRO A 82 4.63 -1.67 -4.89
CA PRO A 82 4.02 -0.88 -5.94
C PRO A 82 3.38 -1.80 -6.99
N TYR A 83 2.12 -1.56 -7.28
CA TYR A 83 1.30 -2.43 -8.11
C TYR A 83 0.48 -1.64 -9.12
N CYS A 84 0.44 -2.12 -10.34
CA CYS A 84 -0.44 -1.59 -11.38
C CYS A 84 -1.68 -2.46 -11.53
N PRO A 85 -2.87 -2.04 -11.06
CA PRO A 85 -4.09 -2.85 -11.19
C PRO A 85 -4.45 -3.15 -12.65
N ARG A 86 -4.25 -2.16 -13.54
CA ARG A 86 -4.55 -2.33 -14.97
C ARG A 86 -3.67 -3.38 -15.65
N CYS A 87 -2.38 -3.42 -15.33
CA CYS A 87 -1.44 -4.39 -15.91
C CYS A 87 -1.44 -5.72 -15.14
N GLY A 88 -1.97 -5.73 -13.91
CA GLY A 88 -1.98 -6.90 -13.02
C GLY A 88 -0.58 -7.32 -12.56
N THR A 89 0.36 -6.37 -12.45
CA THR A 89 1.77 -6.65 -12.15
C THR A 89 2.33 -5.75 -11.05
N GLU A 90 3.21 -6.30 -10.23
CA GLU A 90 4.10 -5.55 -9.35
C GLU A 90 5.18 -4.84 -10.17
N LEU A 91 5.71 -3.75 -9.61
CA LEU A 91 6.80 -2.99 -10.19
C LEU A 91 7.98 -2.93 -9.23
N SER A 92 9.19 -3.05 -9.78
CA SER A 92 10.41 -2.78 -9.04
C SER A 92 10.60 -1.27 -8.82
N GLN A 93 11.45 -0.89 -7.87
CA GLN A 93 11.77 0.52 -7.62
C GLN A 93 12.31 1.24 -8.87
N ASN A 94 13.11 0.55 -9.70
CA ASN A 94 13.61 1.11 -10.96
C ASN A 94 12.47 1.38 -11.96
N GLU A 95 11.44 0.55 -12.00
CA GLU A 95 10.28 0.77 -12.87
C GLU A 95 9.39 1.90 -12.35
N VAL A 96 9.25 2.01 -11.03
CA VAL A 96 8.50 3.08 -10.38
C VAL A 96 9.16 4.44 -10.63
N SER A 97 10.49 4.53 -10.48
CA SER A 97 11.25 5.78 -10.67
C SER A 97 11.11 6.39 -12.06
N GLN A 98 10.78 5.58 -13.08
CA GLN A 98 10.56 6.05 -14.45
C GLN A 98 9.15 6.64 -14.69
N GLY A 99 8.26 6.55 -13.71
CA GLY A 99 6.85 6.87 -13.88
C GLY A 99 6.32 8.01 -13.02
N TYR A 100 7.15 8.74 -12.29
CA TYR A 100 6.68 9.86 -11.47
C TYR A 100 6.10 11.00 -12.32
N GLN A 101 4.94 11.50 -11.91
CA GLN A 101 4.25 12.63 -12.51
C GLN A 101 3.69 13.51 -11.40
N GLN A 102 3.52 14.80 -11.68
CA GLN A 102 2.86 15.71 -10.76
C GLN A 102 1.34 15.52 -10.82
N ASP A 103 0.77 15.01 -9.75
CA ASP A 103 -0.66 14.84 -9.58
C ASP A 103 -1.22 15.80 -8.55
N SER A 104 -2.43 16.26 -8.82
CA SER A 104 -3.19 17.09 -7.91
C SER A 104 -4.27 16.23 -7.26
N VAL A 105 -4.05 15.87 -6.00
CA VAL A 105 -4.93 14.96 -5.23
C VAL A 105 -5.65 15.69 -4.10
N ASN A 106 -6.81 15.18 -3.73
CA ASN A 106 -7.50 15.63 -2.53
C ASN A 106 -6.95 14.90 -1.32
N THR A 107 -6.59 15.65 -0.29
CA THR A 107 -6.25 15.10 1.01
C THR A 107 -7.37 15.37 2.00
N VAL A 108 -7.51 14.52 2.97
CA VAL A 108 -8.52 14.68 4.01
C VAL A 108 -7.91 14.57 5.40
N ILE A 109 -8.49 15.34 6.32
CA ILE A 109 -8.31 15.15 7.76
C ILE A 109 -9.61 14.57 8.30
N VAL A 110 -9.53 13.44 8.96
CA VAL A 110 -10.67 12.74 9.54
C VAL A 110 -10.57 12.70 11.06
N PRO A 111 -11.68 12.93 11.79
CA PRO A 111 -11.73 12.83 13.23
C PRO A 111 -12.05 11.37 13.64
N LEU A 112 -11.14 10.72 14.35
CA LEU A 112 -11.38 9.40 14.93
C LEU A 112 -11.79 9.57 16.39
N LYS A 113 -13.03 9.19 16.72
CA LYS A 113 -13.61 9.30 18.05
C LYS A 113 -12.91 8.34 19.01
N LEU A 114 -12.36 8.85 20.11
CA LEU A 114 -11.85 8.02 21.19
C LEU A 114 -12.99 7.32 21.93
N VAL A 115 -12.76 6.08 22.39
CA VAL A 115 -13.77 5.27 23.06
C VAL A 115 -14.00 5.76 24.49
N ASP A 116 -12.92 6.10 25.20
CA ASP A 116 -12.94 6.34 26.64
C ASP A 116 -13.10 7.83 27.02
N GLU A 117 -13.08 8.73 26.03
CA GLU A 117 -13.20 10.17 26.29
C GLU A 117 -13.88 10.90 25.13
N ASP A 118 -14.50 12.05 25.45
CA ASP A 118 -15.14 12.90 24.45
C ASP A 118 -14.09 13.74 23.71
N CYS A 119 -13.31 13.06 22.87
CA CYS A 119 -12.21 13.63 22.13
C CYS A 119 -11.97 12.87 20.81
N TYR A 120 -11.39 13.53 19.83
CA TYR A 120 -11.11 12.98 18.52
C TYR A 120 -9.62 13.09 18.19
N LEU A 121 -9.03 12.03 17.63
CA LEU A 121 -7.74 12.09 16.99
C LEU A 121 -7.92 12.65 15.57
N LEU A 122 -7.20 13.71 15.23
CA LEU A 122 -7.20 14.23 13.86
C LEU A 122 -6.14 13.52 13.04
N VAL A 123 -6.58 12.80 12.02
CA VAL A 123 -5.71 11.96 11.20
C VAL A 123 -5.75 12.44 9.76
N TRP A 124 -4.60 12.60 9.15
CA TRP A 124 -4.45 13.07 7.77
C TRP A 124 -4.06 11.95 6.82
N THR A 125 -4.61 11.98 5.59
CA THR A 125 -4.20 11.09 4.52
C THR A 125 -4.28 11.75 3.14
N THR A 126 -3.38 11.35 2.24
CA THR A 126 -3.40 11.68 0.82
C THR A 126 -4.18 10.68 -0.02
N THR A 127 -4.59 9.57 0.57
CA THR A 127 -5.27 8.45 -0.10
C THR A 127 -6.58 8.12 0.63
N PRO A 128 -7.65 8.91 0.46
CA PRO A 128 -8.92 8.68 1.16
C PRO A 128 -9.51 7.29 0.97
N TRP A 129 -9.18 6.65 -0.15
CA TRP A 129 -9.65 5.30 -0.46
C TRP A 129 -9.10 4.21 0.47
N THR A 130 -7.97 4.45 1.17
CA THR A 130 -7.42 3.46 2.12
C THR A 130 -8.10 3.49 3.50
N LEU A 131 -8.89 4.52 3.79
CA LEU A 131 -9.56 4.70 5.09
C LEU A 131 -10.56 3.58 5.43
N ILE A 132 -11.10 2.88 4.44
CA ILE A 132 -11.98 1.73 4.65
C ILE A 132 -11.28 0.58 5.37
N ASP A 133 -9.97 0.46 5.17
CA ASP A 133 -9.11 -0.56 5.77
C ASP A 133 -8.23 0.02 6.91
N ASN A 134 -8.62 1.17 7.47
CA ASN A 134 -7.98 1.70 8.67
C ASN A 134 -8.14 0.72 9.84
N VAL A 135 -7.03 0.31 10.44
CA VAL A 135 -7.02 -0.62 11.58
C VAL A 135 -6.23 -0.10 12.78
N ALA A 136 -5.43 0.95 12.62
CA ALA A 136 -4.72 1.63 13.70
C ALA A 136 -4.38 3.06 13.31
N THR A 137 -3.83 3.82 14.26
CA THR A 137 -3.15 5.08 14.02
C THR A 137 -1.75 5.03 14.60
N CYS A 138 -0.84 5.88 14.10
CA CYS A 138 0.52 5.95 14.58
C CYS A 138 0.93 7.39 14.90
N VAL A 139 1.65 7.56 16.00
CA VAL A 139 2.22 8.81 16.47
C VAL A 139 3.74 8.68 16.61
N ASN A 140 4.47 9.78 16.61
CA ASN A 140 5.88 9.74 16.98
C ASN A 140 6.00 9.79 18.51
N PRO A 141 6.67 8.84 19.16
CA PRO A 141 6.74 8.75 20.62
C PRO A 141 7.38 9.98 21.30
N GLU A 142 8.29 10.63 20.59
CA GLU A 142 9.09 11.75 21.13
C GLU A 142 8.45 13.13 20.90
N TYR A 143 7.44 13.23 20.01
CA TYR A 143 6.82 14.51 19.69
C TYR A 143 5.80 14.93 20.74
N ASP A 144 5.56 16.24 20.80
CA ASP A 144 4.50 16.83 21.62
C ASP A 144 3.18 16.86 20.85
N TYR A 145 2.13 16.42 21.50
CA TYR A 145 0.74 16.49 21.03
C TYR A 145 -0.07 17.31 22.00
N ILE A 146 -1.08 18.01 21.51
CA ILE A 146 -2.00 18.77 22.35
C ILE A 146 -3.41 18.21 22.20
N LYS A 147 -4.16 18.25 23.30
CA LYS A 147 -5.61 18.20 23.31
C LYS A 147 -6.09 19.64 23.32
N ALA A 148 -6.83 20.00 22.29
CA ALA A 148 -7.32 21.36 22.09
C ALA A 148 -8.83 21.36 21.92
N SER A 149 -9.51 22.34 22.52
CA SER A 149 -10.92 22.61 22.27
C SER A 149 -11.05 23.60 21.11
N SER A 150 -11.82 23.25 20.11
CA SER A 150 -12.15 24.11 18.98
C SER A 150 -13.56 23.83 18.49
N LYS A 151 -14.34 24.88 18.25
CA LYS A 151 -15.73 24.80 17.73
C LYS A 151 -16.65 23.84 18.52
N GLY A 152 -16.44 23.71 19.84
CA GLY A 152 -17.26 22.87 20.71
C GLY A 152 -16.85 21.40 20.76
N TYR A 153 -15.73 21.01 20.13
CA TYR A 153 -15.19 19.66 20.16
C TYR A 153 -13.75 19.65 20.68
N ASN A 154 -13.33 18.53 21.23
CA ASN A 154 -11.94 18.32 21.65
C ASN A 154 -11.19 17.47 20.63
N PHE A 155 -9.99 17.93 20.25
CA PHE A 155 -9.16 17.28 19.26
C PHE A 155 -7.75 17.04 19.80
N ILE A 156 -7.14 15.93 19.39
CA ILE A 156 -5.72 15.66 19.60
C ILE A 156 -5.00 15.80 18.24
N VAL A 157 -3.93 16.59 18.24
CA VAL A 157 -3.12 16.90 17.06
C VAL A 157 -1.68 17.18 17.47
N GLY A 158 -0.72 17.01 16.58
CA GLY A 158 0.68 17.39 16.81
C GLY A 158 0.79 18.88 17.14
N LYS A 159 1.49 19.19 18.22
CA LYS A 159 1.59 20.57 18.77
C LYS A 159 2.09 21.57 17.74
N THR A 160 3.11 21.22 16.97
CA THR A 160 3.70 22.11 15.94
C THR A 160 2.81 22.30 14.73
N LEU A 161 1.78 21.45 14.54
CA LEU A 161 0.87 21.47 13.41
C LEU A 161 -0.51 22.05 13.79
N ALA A 162 -0.75 22.33 15.05
CA ALA A 162 -2.05 22.74 15.57
C ALA A 162 -2.61 23.98 14.87
N ASP A 163 -1.82 25.04 14.69
CA ASP A 163 -2.25 26.28 14.04
C ASP A 163 -2.62 26.02 12.56
N LYS A 164 -1.84 25.21 11.86
CA LYS A 164 -2.11 24.83 10.45
C LYS A 164 -3.40 24.02 10.28
N VAL A 165 -3.72 23.18 11.28
CA VAL A 165 -4.86 22.25 11.27
C VAL A 165 -6.13 22.91 11.83
N LEU A 166 -6.07 23.49 13.02
CA LEU A 166 -7.20 24.03 13.76
C LEU A 166 -7.49 25.50 13.42
N GLY A 167 -6.47 26.24 12.95
CA GLY A 167 -6.53 27.71 12.77
C GLY A 167 -6.23 28.42 14.09
N ASP A 168 -6.61 29.69 14.21
CA ASP A 168 -6.25 30.55 15.34
C ASP A 168 -7.25 30.48 16.51
N ASP A 169 -8.38 29.76 16.35
CA ASP A 169 -9.49 29.72 17.32
C ASP A 169 -9.55 28.34 18.00
N TYR A 170 -8.64 28.11 18.94
CA TYR A 170 -8.62 26.94 19.78
C TYR A 170 -7.98 27.23 21.15
N GLU A 171 -8.37 26.45 22.14
CA GLU A 171 -7.82 26.48 23.51
C GLU A 171 -7.09 25.16 23.79
N VAL A 172 -5.82 25.25 24.22
CA VAL A 172 -5.06 24.08 24.64
C VAL A 172 -5.51 23.63 26.02
N LEU A 173 -6.01 22.42 26.12
CA LEU A 173 -6.48 21.83 27.39
C LEU A 173 -5.38 21.02 28.06
N GLU A 174 -4.66 20.20 27.29
CA GLU A 174 -3.64 19.28 27.79
C GLU A 174 -2.49 19.13 26.75
N THR A 175 -1.32 18.73 27.23
CA THR A 175 -0.17 18.39 26.38
C THR A 175 0.33 16.99 26.74
N TYR A 176 0.64 16.18 25.73
CA TYR A 176 1.10 14.81 25.84
C TYR A 176 2.43 14.62 25.09
N LYS A 177 3.24 13.69 25.52
CA LYS A 177 4.20 13.04 24.63
C LYS A 177 3.47 12.00 23.79
N GLY A 178 3.97 11.72 22.58
CA GLY A 178 3.33 10.69 21.73
C GLY A 178 3.24 9.34 22.42
N VAL A 179 4.24 8.98 23.24
CA VAL A 179 4.21 7.74 24.04
C VAL A 179 3.03 7.65 24.98
N ASP A 180 2.50 8.77 25.49
CA ASP A 180 1.35 8.82 26.43
C ASP A 180 0.01 8.52 25.70
N LEU A 181 0.00 8.62 24.37
CA LEU A 181 -1.18 8.32 23.54
C LEU A 181 -1.26 6.85 23.15
N VAL A 182 -0.19 6.09 23.29
CA VAL A 182 -0.12 4.68 22.86
C VAL A 182 -1.15 3.83 23.62
N GLY A 183 -1.87 3.00 22.88
CA GLY A 183 -2.90 2.11 23.43
C GLY A 183 -4.28 2.74 23.61
N LYS A 184 -4.43 4.07 23.44
CA LYS A 184 -5.78 4.69 23.37
C LYS A 184 -6.55 4.07 22.22
N LYS A 185 -7.83 3.74 22.47
CA LYS A 185 -8.73 3.11 21.49
C LYS A 185 -9.67 4.13 20.88
N TYR A 186 -10.02 3.90 19.61
CA TYR A 186 -10.97 4.73 18.89
C TYR A 186 -12.01 3.88 18.13
N GLU A 187 -13.12 4.50 17.77
CA GLU A 187 -14.20 3.86 17.01
C GLU A 187 -13.81 3.70 15.54
N GLN A 188 -14.19 2.58 14.93
CA GLN A 188 -13.96 2.33 13.51
C GLN A 188 -14.57 3.43 12.63
N LEU A 189 -13.78 4.07 11.79
CA LEU A 189 -14.22 5.18 10.94
C LEU A 189 -15.26 4.75 9.92
N MET A 190 -14.98 3.65 9.19
CA MET A 190 -15.84 3.11 8.12
C MET A 190 -16.15 1.64 8.42
N PRO A 191 -17.30 1.33 9.08
CA PRO A 191 -17.60 -0.02 9.53
C PRO A 191 -18.18 -0.92 8.42
N PHE A 192 -17.51 -0.93 7.24
CA PHE A 192 -17.90 -1.79 6.11
C PHE A 192 -17.20 -3.15 6.15
N THR A 193 -16.11 -3.25 6.89
CA THR A 193 -15.35 -4.50 7.09
C THR A 193 -15.41 -4.89 8.56
N LYS A 194 -15.59 -6.18 8.81
CA LYS A 194 -15.42 -6.74 10.16
C LYS A 194 -13.96 -7.03 10.38
N VAL A 195 -13.30 -6.29 11.25
CA VAL A 195 -11.92 -6.55 11.65
C VAL A 195 -11.91 -7.43 12.89
N GLU A 196 -11.33 -8.63 12.77
CA GLU A 196 -11.22 -9.55 13.90
C GLU A 196 -9.82 -9.44 14.52
N GLY A 197 -9.74 -9.48 15.85
CA GLY A 197 -8.50 -9.38 16.61
C GLY A 197 -8.16 -7.97 17.08
N LYS A 198 -6.88 -7.65 17.20
CA LYS A 198 -6.39 -6.38 17.73
C LYS A 198 -6.45 -5.28 16.67
N ALA A 199 -7.25 -4.23 16.93
CA ALA A 199 -7.40 -3.11 16.01
C ALA A 199 -7.87 -1.84 16.73
N PHE A 200 -7.89 -0.72 15.98
CA PHE A 200 -8.43 0.59 16.37
C PHE A 200 -7.79 1.17 17.62
N GLU A 201 -6.46 1.14 17.67
CA GLU A 201 -5.67 1.75 18.74
C GLU A 201 -4.52 2.60 18.19
N VAL A 202 -3.99 3.46 19.06
CA VAL A 202 -2.85 4.32 18.78
C VAL A 202 -1.55 3.52 18.98
N LEU A 203 -0.70 3.51 17.99
CA LEU A 203 0.65 2.94 18.00
C LEU A 203 1.70 4.04 18.01
N ALA A 204 2.96 3.70 18.22
CA ALA A 204 4.07 4.63 18.10
C ALA A 204 5.16 4.08 17.20
N ASP A 205 5.72 4.95 16.35
CA ASP A 205 6.91 4.67 15.55
C ASP A 205 7.58 5.97 15.12
N SER A 206 8.91 5.94 14.99
CA SER A 206 9.71 7.11 14.66
C SER A 206 9.58 7.62 13.22
N TYR A 207 8.96 6.83 12.31
CA TYR A 207 8.73 7.26 10.91
C TYR A 207 7.72 8.41 10.79
N VAL A 208 6.87 8.60 11.80
CA VAL A 208 5.88 9.70 11.81
C VAL A 208 6.60 11.03 11.97
N THR A 209 6.41 11.94 11.03
CA THR A 209 7.02 13.28 11.02
C THR A 209 6.04 14.35 11.48
N ALA A 210 6.58 15.51 11.89
CA ALA A 210 5.78 16.69 12.25
C ALA A 210 5.93 17.82 11.21
N GLU A 211 6.25 17.49 9.97
CA GLU A 211 6.43 18.46 8.89
C GLU A 211 5.10 18.78 8.18
N ASP A 212 4.29 17.73 7.96
CA ASP A 212 3.00 17.84 7.28
C ASP A 212 1.90 17.04 7.99
N GLY A 213 0.65 17.30 7.54
CA GLY A 213 -0.53 16.61 8.04
C GLY A 213 -0.95 17.08 9.43
N THR A 214 -1.14 16.14 10.33
CA THR A 214 -1.62 16.34 11.72
C THR A 214 -0.65 15.81 12.78
N GLY A 215 0.46 15.17 12.36
CA GLY A 215 1.35 14.44 13.25
C GLY A 215 0.80 13.08 13.72
N ILE A 216 -0.39 12.70 13.25
CA ILE A 216 -1.01 11.40 13.48
C ILE A 216 -1.33 10.77 12.13
N VAL A 217 -0.75 9.60 11.87
CA VAL A 217 -0.90 8.88 10.60
C VAL A 217 -1.88 7.73 10.78
N HIS A 218 -2.77 7.50 9.81
CA HIS A 218 -3.59 6.30 9.80
C HIS A 218 -2.79 5.09 9.30
N ILE A 219 -3.13 3.91 9.80
CA ILE A 219 -2.49 2.66 9.44
C ILE A 219 -3.46 1.77 8.68
N ALA A 220 -3.10 1.45 7.43
CA ALA A 220 -3.78 0.47 6.58
C ALA A 220 -2.74 -0.52 6.02
N PRO A 221 -2.48 -1.64 6.71
CA PRO A 221 -1.34 -2.54 6.45
C PRO A 221 -1.28 -3.12 5.05
N ALA A 222 -2.40 -3.14 4.33
CA ALA A 222 -2.47 -3.63 2.97
C ALA A 222 -1.92 -2.64 1.92
N TYR A 223 -1.73 -1.36 2.28
CA TYR A 223 -1.46 -0.28 1.31
C TYR A 223 -0.28 0.62 1.67
N GLY A 224 0.47 0.30 2.72
CA GLY A 224 1.69 1.01 3.12
C GLY A 224 2.75 0.04 3.63
N GLU A 225 4.01 0.23 3.23
CA GLU A 225 5.11 -0.64 3.69
C GLU A 225 5.38 -0.40 5.18
N ASP A 226 5.46 0.87 5.61
CA ASP A 226 5.58 1.23 7.01
C ASP A 226 4.36 0.82 7.83
N ASP A 227 3.16 1.00 7.29
CA ASP A 227 1.90 0.57 7.91
C ASP A 227 1.93 -0.95 8.18
N SER A 228 2.35 -1.74 7.18
CA SER A 228 2.48 -3.20 7.31
C SER A 228 3.52 -3.59 8.35
N ARG A 229 4.68 -2.92 8.36
CA ARG A 229 5.78 -3.14 9.32
C ARG A 229 5.33 -2.85 10.75
N VAL A 230 4.75 -1.69 10.96
CA VAL A 230 4.29 -1.23 12.30
C VAL A 230 3.14 -2.08 12.80
N ALA A 231 2.15 -2.37 11.95
CA ALA A 231 1.02 -3.24 12.32
C ALA A 231 1.49 -4.64 12.71
N LYS A 232 2.37 -5.26 11.92
CA LYS A 232 2.93 -6.59 12.20
C LYS A 232 3.72 -6.62 13.52
N ALA A 233 4.57 -5.60 13.76
CA ALA A 233 5.35 -5.50 14.99
C ALA A 233 4.48 -5.38 16.25
N ASN A 234 3.28 -4.82 16.13
CA ASN A 234 2.34 -4.61 17.24
C ASN A 234 1.19 -5.65 17.28
N GLY A 235 1.20 -6.64 16.40
CA GLY A 235 0.15 -7.67 16.32
C GLY A 235 -1.23 -7.12 15.92
N ILE A 236 -1.26 -6.02 15.16
CA ILE A 236 -2.49 -5.43 14.63
C ILE A 236 -3.03 -6.27 13.48
N SER A 237 -4.34 -6.39 13.45
CA SER A 237 -5.08 -7.14 12.44
C SER A 237 -4.87 -6.58 11.04
N PHE A 238 -4.92 -7.48 10.05
CA PHE A 238 -4.79 -7.13 8.65
C PHE A 238 -6.18 -7.00 8.01
N SER A 239 -6.42 -5.91 7.28
CA SER A 239 -7.63 -5.69 6.47
C SER A 239 -7.25 -5.32 5.06
N GLN A 240 -7.92 -5.89 4.06
CA GLN A 240 -7.70 -5.61 2.64
C GLN A 240 -9.01 -5.72 1.87
N SER A 241 -9.64 -4.59 1.59
CA SER A 241 -10.93 -4.49 0.89
C SER A 241 -10.80 -4.27 -0.60
N VAL A 242 -9.58 -4.21 -1.14
CA VAL A 242 -9.31 -4.01 -2.56
C VAL A 242 -8.75 -5.29 -3.16
N ASN A 243 -9.30 -5.72 -4.29
CA ASN A 243 -8.85 -6.91 -5.02
C ASN A 243 -7.66 -6.61 -5.95
N LYS A 244 -7.16 -7.66 -6.63
CA LYS A 244 -6.04 -7.58 -7.59
C LYS A 244 -6.31 -6.66 -8.79
N ASP A 245 -7.56 -6.38 -9.09
CA ASP A 245 -7.96 -5.49 -10.19
C ASP A 245 -8.08 -4.02 -9.73
N GLY A 246 -7.73 -3.76 -8.46
CA GLY A 246 -7.80 -2.44 -7.83
C GLY A 246 -9.22 -1.99 -7.52
N CYS A 247 -10.17 -2.93 -7.37
CA CYS A 247 -11.57 -2.65 -7.09
C CYS A 247 -11.91 -2.99 -5.64
N TYR A 248 -12.77 -2.20 -5.03
CA TYR A 248 -13.35 -2.56 -3.74
C TYR A 248 -14.17 -3.85 -3.84
N THR A 249 -14.10 -4.66 -2.78
CA THR A 249 -14.85 -5.92 -2.64
C THR A 249 -15.98 -5.82 -1.60
N VAL A 250 -16.09 -4.68 -0.92
CA VAL A 250 -17.06 -4.44 0.15
C VAL A 250 -17.50 -2.98 0.18
N GLY A 251 -18.60 -2.72 0.87
CA GLY A 251 -19.10 -1.37 1.14
C GLY A 251 -19.89 -0.78 -0.03
N PRO A 252 -20.24 0.51 0.06
CA PRO A 252 -21.10 1.17 -0.92
C PRO A 252 -20.43 1.38 -2.29
N TRP A 253 -19.13 1.15 -2.38
CA TRP A 253 -18.34 1.34 -3.59
C TRP A 253 -17.82 0.02 -4.17
N GLU A 254 -18.42 -1.11 -3.81
CA GLU A 254 -18.04 -2.42 -4.33
C GLU A 254 -17.98 -2.43 -5.85
N GLY A 255 -16.94 -3.02 -6.43
CA GLY A 255 -16.67 -3.09 -7.86
C GLY A 255 -16.04 -1.83 -8.48
N ARG A 256 -15.95 -0.70 -7.75
CA ARG A 256 -15.31 0.53 -8.27
C ARG A 256 -13.79 0.51 -8.06
N VAL A 257 -13.10 1.04 -9.06
CA VAL A 257 -11.62 1.12 -9.08
C VAL A 257 -11.13 2.24 -8.16
N VAL A 258 -10.21 1.94 -7.24
CA VAL A 258 -9.73 2.89 -6.20
C VAL A 258 -8.94 4.08 -6.74
N THR A 259 -8.42 3.98 -7.96
CA THR A 259 -7.70 5.09 -8.64
C THR A 259 -8.64 5.98 -9.46
N ASP A 260 -9.96 5.79 -9.36
CA ASP A 260 -10.95 6.64 -10.02
C ASP A 260 -11.17 7.93 -9.22
N SER A 261 -10.99 9.08 -9.87
CA SER A 261 -11.17 10.40 -9.26
C SER A 261 -12.63 10.69 -8.83
N GLU A 262 -13.61 10.09 -9.51
CA GLU A 262 -15.02 10.23 -9.11
C GLU A 262 -15.28 9.43 -7.81
N LEU A 263 -14.65 8.27 -7.66
CA LEU A 263 -14.72 7.49 -6.43
C LEU A 263 -14.14 8.26 -5.25
N GLU A 264 -13.01 8.93 -5.44
CA GLU A 264 -12.40 9.78 -4.39
C GLU A 264 -13.40 10.84 -3.89
N LEU A 265 -14.10 11.51 -4.82
CA LEU A 265 -15.12 12.51 -4.46
C LEU A 265 -16.31 11.91 -3.71
N ASP A 266 -16.75 10.72 -4.09
CA ASP A 266 -17.83 10.01 -3.40
C ASP A 266 -17.44 9.58 -1.98
N ILE A 267 -16.20 9.16 -1.78
CA ILE A 267 -15.66 8.86 -0.44
C ILE A 267 -15.66 10.14 0.43
N ILE A 268 -15.17 11.23 -0.13
CA ILE A 268 -15.14 12.52 0.59
C ILE A 268 -16.57 13.00 0.92
N LYS A 269 -17.51 12.82 -0.01
CA LYS A 269 -18.93 13.11 0.21
C LYS A 269 -19.50 12.27 1.36
N TYR A 270 -19.25 10.96 1.36
CA TYR A 270 -19.64 10.06 2.43
C TYR A 270 -19.09 10.52 3.79
N LEU A 271 -17.81 10.85 3.86
CA LEU A 271 -17.19 11.35 5.08
C LEU A 271 -17.90 12.61 5.59
N LYS A 272 -18.23 13.54 4.68
CA LYS A 272 -18.91 14.78 5.03
C LYS A 272 -20.36 14.55 5.51
N GLU A 273 -21.10 13.68 4.82
CA GLU A 273 -22.51 13.39 5.15
C GLU A 273 -22.69 12.62 6.47
N ASN A 274 -21.61 12.00 6.97
CA ASN A 274 -21.60 11.24 8.23
C ASN A 274 -20.79 11.94 9.35
N ASP A 275 -20.50 13.23 9.23
CA ASP A 275 -19.71 14.03 10.18
C ASP A 275 -18.31 13.46 10.48
N LYS A 276 -17.73 12.77 9.49
CA LYS A 276 -16.40 12.13 9.53
C LYS A 276 -15.33 12.87 8.72
N LEU A 277 -15.60 14.10 8.30
CA LEU A 277 -14.66 14.95 7.57
C LEU A 277 -14.39 16.22 8.38
N PHE A 278 -13.17 16.36 8.89
CA PHE A 278 -12.75 17.59 9.55
C PHE A 278 -12.33 18.67 8.51
N LYS A 279 -11.46 18.30 7.56
CA LYS A 279 -10.95 19.24 6.55
C LYS A 279 -10.61 18.50 5.25
N LYS A 280 -10.88 19.16 4.11
CA LYS A 280 -10.42 18.73 2.79
C LYS A 280 -9.43 19.76 2.27
N GLN A 281 -8.34 19.31 1.67
CA GLN A 281 -7.35 20.16 1.03
C GLN A 281 -6.95 19.54 -0.32
N LYS A 282 -6.48 20.36 -1.24
CA LYS A 282 -5.91 19.91 -2.50
C LYS A 282 -4.42 20.18 -2.47
N ILE A 283 -3.64 19.16 -2.73
CA ILE A 283 -2.18 19.28 -2.83
C ILE A 283 -1.70 18.77 -4.18
N THR A 284 -0.54 19.28 -4.61
CA THR A 284 0.16 18.76 -5.78
C THR A 284 1.46 18.14 -5.31
N HIS A 285 1.69 16.90 -5.70
CA HIS A 285 2.89 16.18 -5.36
C HIS A 285 3.28 15.20 -6.46
N ASP A 286 4.50 14.70 -6.42
CA ASP A 286 4.96 13.67 -7.33
C ASP A 286 4.31 12.33 -6.95
N TYR A 287 3.58 11.72 -7.89
CA TYR A 287 2.89 10.44 -7.71
C TYR A 287 3.40 9.41 -8.72
N PRO A 288 3.63 8.16 -8.31
CA PRO A 288 4.14 7.13 -9.20
C PRO A 288 3.06 6.60 -10.14
N HIS A 289 3.41 6.53 -11.43
CA HIS A 289 2.59 5.94 -12.49
C HIS A 289 3.27 4.74 -13.12
N CYS A 290 2.48 3.82 -13.64
CA CYS A 290 3.01 2.68 -14.37
C CYS A 290 3.73 3.13 -15.64
N TRP A 291 5.00 2.80 -15.78
CA TRP A 291 5.80 3.17 -16.96
C TRP A 291 5.24 2.60 -18.26
N ARG A 292 4.50 1.46 -18.20
CA ARG A 292 3.89 0.80 -19.36
C ARG A 292 2.57 1.45 -19.79
N CYS A 293 1.63 1.64 -18.87
CA CYS A 293 0.27 2.09 -19.19
C CYS A 293 -0.07 3.50 -18.74
N LYS A 294 0.85 4.19 -18.05
CA LYS A 294 0.72 5.56 -17.56
C LYS A 294 -0.44 5.80 -16.58
N LYS A 295 -0.96 4.73 -15.97
CA LYS A 295 -2.00 4.83 -14.93
C LYS A 295 -1.36 4.92 -13.55
N PRO A 296 -2.01 5.60 -12.58
CA PRO A 296 -1.51 5.68 -11.21
C PRO A 296 -1.27 4.28 -10.63
N LEU A 297 -0.22 4.14 -9.85
CA LEU A 297 0.07 2.93 -9.10
C LEU A 297 -0.66 2.96 -7.76
N ILE A 298 -0.87 1.79 -7.17
CA ILE A 298 -1.23 1.65 -5.76
C ILE A 298 -0.12 0.86 -5.06
N TYR A 299 0.04 1.08 -3.76
CA TYR A 299 0.73 0.11 -2.93
C TYR A 299 -0.26 -0.98 -2.57
N TYR A 300 0.15 -2.23 -2.66
CA TYR A 300 -0.77 -3.36 -2.56
C TYR A 300 -0.08 -4.57 -1.92
N ALA A 301 -0.69 -5.12 -0.87
CA ALA A 301 -0.19 -6.31 -0.22
C ALA A 301 -0.53 -7.55 -1.06
N LYS A 302 0.50 -8.32 -1.39
CA LYS A 302 0.35 -9.60 -2.08
C LYS A 302 0.90 -10.74 -1.23
N PRO A 303 0.26 -11.91 -1.29
CA PRO A 303 0.83 -13.12 -0.70
C PRO A 303 2.22 -13.40 -1.26
N ALA A 304 3.17 -13.66 -0.41
CA ALA A 304 4.57 -13.94 -0.73
C ALA A 304 5.16 -15.02 0.19
#